data_8a2651b68562d53107edbeb4ca9c6879
#
_entry.id   8a2651b68562d53107edbeb4ca9c6879
#
_cell.length_a   1.000
_cell.length_b   1.000
_cell.length_c   1.000
_cell.angle_alpha   90.00
_cell.angle_beta   90.00
_cell.angle_gamma   90.00
#
_symmetry.space_group_name_H-M   'P 1'
#
loop_
_entity.id
_entity.type
_entity.pdbx_description
1 polymer ?
#
loop_
_entity_poly.entity_id
_entity_poly.type
_entity_poly.pdbx_seq_one_letter_code
_entity_poly.pdbx_strand_id
1 'polypeptide(L)'
;METKTTDKSLKAISFELLSKEQILKESVVHVTKSERTVVDGKFVNVENSVRDRRLGPLDRLSTCETCGKKTGVCNGHWGHIELTVPIYHVNFYRNVLQWLKGTCRNCASNLFKDITLPVKKPRVQWMSHFFKSTNLHSSKCPQCSIKLPKYAWSKEKFQIMMNKKVYKIVDVLEHLEMISPDLLKHFNMSHPKSMILEVLPVPPPTVRPAILMGGTLVRGEDDLTYRLLQILRINRRLKIVIDESRPHHIISDAVLVLQLAVSAYIDHKKATSGKKDFSKEYASLAERLKSKEGRVR
;
A
#
# COMPACT_ATOMS: atom_id res chain seq x y z
N MET A 1 -39.04 17.03 22.02
CA MET A 1 -37.64 17.25 21.51
C MET A 1 -37.55 16.76 20.10
N GLU A 2 -37.70 17.66 19.14
CA GLU A 2 -37.61 17.34 17.70
C GLU A 2 -36.15 17.15 17.35
N THR A 3 -35.76 15.95 16.97
CA THR A 3 -34.44 15.66 16.40
C THR A 3 -34.41 16.27 15.00
N LYS A 4 -33.74 17.42 14.84
CA LYS A 4 -33.39 17.99 13.55
C LYS A 4 -32.46 17.00 12.82
N THR A 5 -33.02 16.19 11.95
CA THR A 5 -32.26 15.44 10.94
C THR A 5 -31.71 16.45 9.94
N THR A 6 -30.43 16.81 10.09
CA THR A 6 -29.76 17.57 9.04
C THR A 6 -29.50 16.63 7.86
N ASP A 7 -30.30 16.76 6.82
CA ASP A 7 -30.08 16.08 5.53
C ASP A 7 -28.73 16.53 4.95
N LYS A 8 -27.70 15.71 5.19
CA LYS A 8 -26.38 15.89 4.57
C LYS A 8 -26.38 15.22 3.22
N SER A 9 -26.45 16.01 2.16
CA SER A 9 -26.29 15.49 0.80
C SER A 9 -24.81 15.25 0.48
N LEU A 10 -24.48 14.07 -0.08
CA LEU A 10 -23.15 13.75 -0.57
C LEU A 10 -22.85 14.61 -1.81
N LYS A 11 -21.89 15.54 -1.72
CA LYS A 11 -21.53 16.43 -2.83
C LYS A 11 -20.45 15.87 -3.73
N ALA A 12 -19.49 15.14 -3.18
CA ALA A 12 -18.37 14.59 -3.92
C ALA A 12 -17.71 13.44 -3.16
N ILE A 13 -17.06 12.54 -3.90
CA ILE A 13 -16.19 11.49 -3.37
C ILE A 13 -14.80 11.73 -3.95
N SER A 14 -13.78 11.83 -3.10
CA SER A 14 -12.37 11.89 -3.50
C SER A 14 -11.66 10.59 -3.15
N PHE A 15 -10.75 10.17 -4.04
CA PHE A 15 -9.91 9.00 -3.81
C PHE A 15 -8.47 9.48 -3.60
N GLU A 16 -7.92 9.14 -2.43
CA GLU A 16 -6.56 9.52 -2.03
C GLU A 16 -5.79 8.32 -1.51
N LEU A 17 -4.46 8.41 -1.51
CA LEU A 17 -3.61 7.46 -0.82
C LEU A 17 -3.67 7.78 0.68
N LEU A 18 -4.03 6.78 1.47
CA LEU A 18 -4.02 6.91 2.92
C LEU A 18 -2.58 7.06 3.43
N SER A 19 -2.36 8.01 4.33
CA SER A 19 -1.11 8.12 5.05
C SER A 19 -1.00 7.03 6.12
N LYS A 20 0.21 6.81 6.64
CA LYS A 20 0.45 5.90 7.77
C LYS A 20 -0.45 6.26 8.96
N GLU A 21 -0.53 7.54 9.31
CA GLU A 21 -1.31 8.04 10.43
C GLU A 21 -2.81 7.79 10.24
N GLN A 22 -3.31 7.96 9.02
CA GLN A 22 -4.71 7.67 8.68
C GLN A 22 -5.01 6.18 8.79
N ILE A 23 -4.12 5.30 8.26
CA ILE A 23 -4.30 3.85 8.37
C ILE A 23 -4.32 3.41 9.84
N LEU A 24 -3.40 3.93 10.67
CA LEU A 24 -3.35 3.60 12.09
C LEU A 24 -4.59 4.11 12.84
N LYS A 25 -5.09 5.28 12.49
CA LYS A 25 -6.31 5.86 13.11
C LYS A 25 -7.57 5.05 12.80
N GLU A 26 -7.70 4.54 11.57
CA GLU A 26 -8.86 3.74 11.14
C GLU A 26 -8.75 2.28 11.59
N SER A 27 -7.58 1.83 12.00
CA SER A 27 -7.32 0.44 12.32
C SER A 27 -7.70 0.10 13.75
N VAL A 28 -8.45 -0.99 13.90
CA VAL A 28 -8.84 -1.55 15.22
C VAL A 28 -7.91 -2.65 15.71
N VAL A 29 -7.05 -3.21 14.83
CA VAL A 29 -6.18 -4.35 15.15
C VAL A 29 -4.83 -4.23 14.46
N HIS A 30 -3.76 -4.38 15.23
CA HIS A 30 -2.42 -4.66 14.70
C HIS A 30 -2.28 -6.16 14.45
N VAL A 31 -2.26 -6.56 13.18
CA VAL A 31 -2.20 -7.95 12.76
C VAL A 31 -0.74 -8.41 12.71
N THR A 32 -0.38 -9.34 13.59
CA THR A 32 1.00 -9.83 13.74
C THR A 32 1.13 -11.34 13.57
N LYS A 33 0.05 -12.09 13.83
CA LYS A 33 0.04 -13.55 13.82
C LYS A 33 -0.40 -14.11 12.48
N SER A 34 0.41 -15.00 11.91
CA SER A 34 0.13 -15.72 10.65
C SER A 34 -0.44 -17.11 10.86
N GLU A 35 -0.76 -17.47 12.09
CA GLU A 35 -1.18 -18.81 12.46
C GLU A 35 -2.65 -19.01 12.10
N ARG A 36 -2.94 -20.19 11.55
CA ARG A 36 -4.29 -20.71 11.42
C ARG A 36 -4.53 -21.63 12.59
N THR A 37 -5.44 -21.30 13.45
CA THR A 37 -5.84 -22.22 14.50
C THR A 37 -7.15 -22.84 14.09
N VAL A 38 -7.10 -24.11 13.68
CA VAL A 38 -8.27 -24.96 13.48
C VAL A 38 -8.24 -25.99 14.61
N VAL A 39 -9.21 -25.90 15.52
CA VAL A 39 -9.43 -26.89 16.57
C VAL A 39 -10.76 -27.56 16.25
N ASP A 40 -10.76 -28.89 16.15
CA ASP A 40 -11.95 -29.72 15.82
C ASP A 40 -12.74 -29.25 14.60
N GLY A 41 -12.02 -28.87 13.53
CA GLY A 41 -12.62 -28.39 12.28
C GLY A 41 -13.23 -26.98 12.35
N LYS A 42 -13.16 -26.31 13.50
CA LYS A 42 -13.64 -24.93 13.69
C LYS A 42 -12.47 -23.95 13.76
N PHE A 43 -12.63 -22.79 13.13
CA PHE A 43 -11.66 -21.71 13.29
C PHE A 43 -11.80 -21.11 14.70
N VAL A 44 -10.73 -21.21 15.47
CA VAL A 44 -10.63 -20.53 16.77
C VAL A 44 -10.19 -19.10 16.52
N ASN A 45 -10.82 -18.16 17.22
CA ASN A 45 -10.39 -16.78 17.21
C ASN A 45 -8.97 -16.68 17.79
N VAL A 46 -8.04 -16.15 17.01
CA VAL A 46 -6.68 -15.83 17.46
C VAL A 46 -6.53 -14.33 17.44
N GLU A 47 -6.38 -13.73 18.59
CA GLU A 47 -6.12 -12.30 18.70
C GLU A 47 -4.89 -11.88 17.89
N ASN A 48 -4.98 -10.71 17.29
CA ASN A 48 -3.96 -10.14 16.40
C ASN A 48 -3.65 -11.00 15.15
N SER A 49 -4.59 -11.83 14.72
CA SER A 49 -4.53 -12.57 13.47
C SER A 49 -5.36 -11.90 12.37
N VAL A 50 -5.22 -12.41 11.15
CA VAL A 50 -6.05 -11.98 10.01
C VAL A 50 -7.55 -12.30 10.20
N ARG A 51 -7.90 -13.10 11.21
CA ARG A 51 -9.28 -13.50 11.57
C ARG A 51 -9.71 -13.01 12.95
N ASP A 52 -9.07 -11.98 13.45
CA ASP A 52 -9.46 -11.35 14.70
C ASP A 52 -10.92 -10.84 14.63
N ARG A 53 -11.72 -11.16 15.65
CA ARG A 53 -13.15 -10.77 15.72
C ARG A 53 -13.39 -9.28 15.78
N ARG A 54 -12.37 -8.52 16.16
CA ARG A 54 -12.42 -7.05 16.12
C ARG A 54 -12.48 -6.52 14.68
N LEU A 55 -11.98 -7.27 13.70
CA LEU A 55 -12.11 -6.92 12.27
C LEU A 55 -13.52 -7.13 11.73
N GLY A 56 -14.32 -7.96 12.39
CA GLY A 56 -15.70 -8.27 12.00
C GLY A 56 -16.11 -9.68 12.34
N PRO A 57 -17.40 -10.01 12.16
CA PRO A 57 -17.90 -11.35 12.42
C PRO A 57 -17.34 -12.34 11.40
N LEU A 58 -16.93 -13.51 11.88
CA LEU A 58 -16.36 -14.59 11.06
C LEU A 58 -17.41 -15.55 10.53
N ASP A 59 -18.51 -15.72 11.26
CA ASP A 59 -19.60 -16.65 11.01
C ASP A 59 -20.95 -15.95 11.14
N ARG A 60 -22.01 -16.61 10.61
CA ARG A 60 -23.39 -16.08 10.70
C ARG A 60 -23.88 -15.85 12.14
N LEU A 61 -23.39 -16.66 13.08
CA LEU A 61 -23.76 -16.59 14.50
C LEU A 61 -22.85 -15.70 15.34
N SER A 62 -21.68 -15.32 14.83
CA SER A 62 -20.71 -14.49 15.56
C SER A 62 -21.06 -13.02 15.50
N THR A 63 -20.71 -12.31 16.57
CA THR A 63 -20.80 -10.85 16.68
C THR A 63 -19.42 -10.22 16.55
N CYS A 64 -19.38 -9.01 15.98
CA CYS A 64 -18.18 -8.22 15.93
C CYS A 64 -17.83 -7.67 17.30
N GLU A 65 -16.60 -7.85 17.78
CA GLU A 65 -16.15 -7.36 19.09
C GLU A 65 -15.98 -5.83 19.14
N THR A 66 -15.80 -5.17 17.97
CA THR A 66 -15.65 -3.70 17.90
C THR A 66 -16.98 -2.97 17.97
N CYS A 67 -18.03 -3.45 17.28
CA CYS A 67 -19.30 -2.74 17.18
C CYS A 67 -20.53 -3.54 17.70
N GLY A 68 -20.35 -4.78 18.18
CA GLY A 68 -21.42 -5.64 18.69
C GLY A 68 -22.42 -6.15 17.64
N LYS A 69 -22.27 -5.77 16.37
CA LYS A 69 -23.20 -6.12 15.29
C LYS A 69 -22.94 -7.51 14.73
N LYS A 70 -24.02 -8.16 14.25
CA LYS A 70 -23.94 -9.47 13.58
C LYS A 70 -23.55 -9.37 12.12
N THR A 71 -23.26 -10.52 11.51
CA THR A 71 -23.05 -10.67 10.07
C THR A 71 -24.22 -10.08 9.27
N GLY A 72 -23.91 -9.34 8.22
CA GLY A 72 -24.91 -8.64 7.38
C GLY A 72 -25.23 -7.21 7.84
N VAL A 73 -24.98 -6.88 9.11
CA VAL A 73 -25.17 -5.54 9.67
C VAL A 73 -23.83 -4.84 9.94
N CYS A 74 -22.81 -5.59 10.32
CA CYS A 74 -21.45 -5.08 10.46
C CYS A 74 -20.79 -4.99 9.08
N ASN A 75 -20.35 -3.80 8.68
CA ASN A 75 -19.62 -3.58 7.42
C ASN A 75 -18.16 -4.08 7.50
N GLY A 76 -17.69 -4.44 8.71
CA GLY A 76 -16.31 -4.78 8.98
C GLY A 76 -15.45 -3.57 9.36
N HIS A 77 -14.34 -3.85 10.03
CA HIS A 77 -13.38 -2.86 10.51
C HIS A 77 -12.00 -3.17 9.95
N TRP A 78 -11.23 -2.14 9.64
CA TRP A 78 -9.89 -2.29 9.11
C TRP A 78 -8.89 -2.67 10.20
N GLY A 79 -7.92 -3.49 9.85
CA GLY A 79 -6.71 -3.71 10.61
C GLY A 79 -5.49 -3.19 9.86
N HIS A 80 -4.31 -3.38 10.43
CA HIS A 80 -3.05 -3.04 9.78
C HIS A 80 -1.95 -4.05 10.07
N ILE A 81 -0.97 -4.10 9.18
CA ILE A 81 0.31 -4.79 9.35
C ILE A 81 1.41 -3.75 9.29
N GLU A 82 2.22 -3.63 10.32
CA GLU A 82 3.44 -2.84 10.27
C GLU A 82 4.53 -3.62 9.51
N LEU A 83 5.10 -2.98 8.50
CA LEU A 83 6.17 -3.56 7.72
C LEU A 83 7.52 -3.29 8.39
N THR A 84 8.36 -4.32 8.50
CA THR A 84 9.69 -4.21 9.13
C THR A 84 10.58 -3.19 8.41
N VAL A 85 10.39 -3.03 7.11
CA VAL A 85 11.07 -2.01 6.29
C VAL A 85 10.06 -1.34 5.37
N PRO A 86 10.22 -0.06 5.06
CA PRO A 86 9.42 0.61 4.05
C PRO A 86 9.58 -0.05 2.68
N ILE A 87 8.51 -0.09 1.89
CA ILE A 87 8.51 -0.65 0.53
C ILE A 87 7.80 0.27 -0.47
N TYR A 88 8.13 0.16 -1.75
CA TYR A 88 7.48 0.94 -2.80
C TYR A 88 6.09 0.39 -3.13
N HIS A 89 5.11 1.28 -3.23
CA HIS A 89 3.79 0.90 -3.75
C HIS A 89 3.88 0.62 -5.25
N VAL A 90 3.52 -0.62 -5.66
CA VAL A 90 3.69 -1.12 -7.04
C VAL A 90 3.05 -0.25 -8.13
N ASN A 91 1.99 0.48 -7.81
CA ASN A 91 1.31 1.36 -8.76
C ASN A 91 1.92 2.77 -8.84
N PHE A 92 2.72 3.19 -7.83
CA PHE A 92 3.15 4.58 -7.67
C PHE A 92 4.67 4.79 -7.69
N TYR A 93 5.49 3.74 -7.84
CA TYR A 93 6.95 3.87 -7.89
C TYR A 93 7.44 4.83 -8.99
N ARG A 94 6.70 4.92 -10.12
CA ARG A 94 7.00 5.87 -11.19
C ARG A 94 6.77 7.31 -10.75
N ASN A 95 5.72 7.54 -9.98
CA ASN A 95 5.41 8.86 -9.44
C ASN A 95 6.45 9.28 -8.39
N VAL A 96 6.89 8.36 -7.52
CA VAL A 96 8.02 8.59 -6.60
C VAL A 96 9.25 9.02 -7.38
N LEU A 97 9.62 8.28 -8.44
CA LEU A 97 10.76 8.61 -9.29
C LEU A 97 10.64 10.01 -9.93
N GLN A 98 9.43 10.41 -10.31
CA GLN A 98 9.16 11.72 -10.90
C GLN A 98 9.30 12.84 -9.87
N TRP A 99 8.80 12.65 -8.65
CA TRP A 99 8.99 13.60 -7.56
C TRP A 99 10.46 13.79 -7.21
N LEU A 100 11.23 12.71 -7.12
CA LEU A 100 12.68 12.78 -6.87
C LEU A 100 13.43 13.54 -7.98
N LYS A 101 12.99 13.41 -9.24
CA LYS A 101 13.55 14.18 -10.35
C LYS A 101 13.13 15.65 -10.34
N GLY A 102 11.94 15.93 -9.83
CA GLY A 102 11.35 17.27 -9.81
C GLY A 102 11.68 18.11 -8.59
N THR A 103 12.45 17.57 -7.63
CA THR A 103 12.84 18.26 -6.40
C THR A 103 14.35 18.13 -6.15
N CYS A 104 14.93 19.18 -5.64
CA CYS A 104 16.37 19.16 -5.30
C CYS A 104 16.58 18.46 -3.95
N ARG A 105 17.47 17.46 -3.91
CA ARG A 105 17.79 16.74 -2.67
C ARG A 105 18.40 17.64 -1.58
N ASN A 106 19.09 18.72 -1.96
CA ASN A 106 19.83 19.55 -1.00
C ASN A 106 18.99 20.69 -0.41
N CYS A 107 18.25 21.42 -1.27
CA CYS A 107 17.49 22.58 -0.84
C CYS A 107 15.97 22.44 -0.99
N ALA A 108 15.51 21.25 -1.34
CA ALA A 108 14.10 20.93 -1.58
C ALA A 108 13.40 21.83 -2.62
N SER A 109 14.17 22.66 -3.35
CA SER A 109 13.59 23.55 -4.37
C SER A 109 12.88 22.76 -5.45
N ASN A 110 11.79 23.31 -5.89
CA ASN A 110 11.01 22.80 -7.01
C ASN A 110 11.76 23.03 -8.33
N LEU A 111 11.96 21.96 -9.09
CA LEU A 111 12.60 21.98 -10.40
C LEU A 111 11.59 21.94 -11.57
N PHE A 112 10.31 21.94 -11.27
CA PHE A 112 9.25 21.96 -12.26
C PHE A 112 9.11 23.38 -12.85
N LYS A 113 9.25 23.51 -14.17
CA LYS A 113 9.28 24.83 -14.82
C LYS A 113 7.95 25.56 -14.88
N ASP A 114 6.84 24.84 -15.12
CA ASP A 114 5.52 25.44 -15.30
C ASP A 114 4.49 24.77 -14.42
N ILE A 115 4.06 25.48 -13.37
CA ILE A 115 3.04 25.03 -12.43
C ILE A 115 1.64 25.51 -12.87
N THR A 116 1.41 25.74 -14.14
CA THR A 116 0.09 26.12 -14.63
C THR A 116 -0.84 24.92 -14.73
N LEU A 117 -1.86 24.90 -13.88
CA LEU A 117 -2.90 23.87 -13.88
C LEU A 117 -3.77 24.01 -15.15
N PRO A 118 -3.84 23.02 -16.04
CA PRO A 118 -4.80 23.03 -17.12
C PRO A 118 -6.21 22.84 -16.57
N VAL A 119 -6.99 23.90 -16.55
CA VAL A 119 -8.33 23.99 -15.95
C VAL A 119 -9.35 22.98 -16.51
N LYS A 120 -9.06 22.30 -17.63
CA LYS A 120 -10.03 21.46 -18.35
C LYS A 120 -9.68 19.97 -18.50
N LYS A 121 -8.60 19.48 -17.88
CA LYS A 121 -8.23 18.05 -18.03
C LYS A 121 -8.47 17.23 -16.74
N PRO A 122 -8.93 15.96 -16.84
CA PRO A 122 -9.02 15.08 -15.69
C PRO A 122 -7.68 15.00 -14.95
N ARG A 123 -7.71 15.02 -13.62
CA ARG A 123 -6.53 15.04 -12.73
C ARG A 123 -5.44 14.03 -13.07
N VAL A 124 -5.82 12.80 -13.41
CA VAL A 124 -4.88 11.72 -13.78
C VAL A 124 -4.12 12.03 -15.08
N GLN A 125 -4.82 12.58 -16.08
CA GLN A 125 -4.20 12.97 -17.35
C GLN A 125 -3.32 14.20 -17.17
N TRP A 126 -3.73 15.14 -16.31
CA TRP A 126 -2.96 16.30 -15.96
C TRP A 126 -1.63 15.93 -15.29
N MET A 127 -1.64 15.05 -14.29
CA MET A 127 -0.43 14.60 -13.62
C MET A 127 0.56 13.94 -14.59
N SER A 128 0.07 13.06 -15.47
CA SER A 128 0.95 12.43 -16.46
C SER A 128 1.53 13.45 -17.45
N HIS A 129 0.77 14.47 -17.81
CA HIS A 129 1.22 15.56 -18.67
C HIS A 129 2.23 16.44 -17.93
N PHE A 130 1.94 16.85 -16.71
CA PHE A 130 2.80 17.64 -15.85
C PHE A 130 4.19 16.98 -15.69
N PHE A 131 4.24 15.72 -15.34
CA PHE A 131 5.49 15.01 -15.22
C PHE A 131 6.22 14.77 -16.56
N LYS A 132 5.53 14.81 -17.70
CA LYS A 132 6.16 14.75 -19.02
C LYS A 132 6.67 16.11 -19.50
N SER A 133 5.98 17.21 -19.16
CA SER A 133 6.35 18.57 -19.57
C SER A 133 7.50 19.17 -18.77
N THR A 134 7.86 18.54 -17.64
CA THR A 134 9.01 18.97 -16.86
C THR A 134 10.29 18.64 -17.59
N ASN A 135 10.82 19.62 -18.29
CA ASN A 135 12.16 19.58 -18.91
C ASN A 135 13.23 19.57 -17.81
N LEU A 136 13.52 18.39 -17.28
CA LEU A 136 14.53 18.11 -16.27
C LEU A 136 15.95 18.07 -16.87
N HIS A 137 16.23 18.93 -17.85
CA HIS A 137 17.55 18.98 -18.51
C HIS A 137 18.55 19.93 -17.85
N SER A 138 18.16 20.56 -16.74
CA SER A 138 19.17 21.30 -15.94
C SER A 138 20.10 20.31 -15.26
N SER A 139 21.37 20.40 -15.56
CA SER A 139 22.39 19.59 -14.89
C SER A 139 22.68 20.08 -13.46
N LYS A 140 22.27 21.30 -13.12
CA LYS A 140 22.45 21.94 -11.82
C LYS A 140 21.13 22.52 -11.29
N CYS A 141 21.00 22.51 -9.97
CA CYS A 141 19.88 23.16 -9.31
C CYS A 141 19.96 24.69 -9.50
N PRO A 142 18.88 25.36 -9.91
CA PRO A 142 18.89 26.82 -10.10
C PRO A 142 19.08 27.60 -8.80
N GLN A 143 18.74 27.01 -7.66
CA GLN A 143 18.78 27.69 -6.36
C GLN A 143 20.10 27.46 -5.61
N CYS A 144 20.56 26.21 -5.49
CA CYS A 144 21.79 25.87 -4.75
C CYS A 144 22.98 25.50 -5.64
N SER A 145 22.84 25.56 -6.98
CA SER A 145 23.87 25.27 -7.98
C SER A 145 24.50 23.88 -7.91
N ILE A 146 24.00 22.99 -7.06
CA ILE A 146 24.48 21.60 -6.92
C ILE A 146 24.09 20.79 -8.16
N LYS A 147 25.00 19.93 -8.61
CA LYS A 147 24.74 18.99 -9.71
C LYS A 147 23.64 18.02 -9.35
N LEU A 148 22.58 17.95 -10.15
CA LEU A 148 21.44 17.09 -9.94
C LEU A 148 21.81 15.62 -10.24
N PRO A 149 21.45 14.68 -9.36
CA PRO A 149 21.71 13.27 -9.60
C PRO A 149 20.73 12.69 -10.64
N LYS A 150 21.17 11.64 -11.31
CA LYS A 150 20.31 10.90 -12.25
C LYS A 150 19.59 9.77 -11.50
N TYR A 151 18.28 9.81 -11.48
CA TYR A 151 17.46 8.75 -10.89
C TYR A 151 16.93 7.79 -11.94
N ALA A 152 16.99 6.48 -11.67
CA ALA A 152 16.47 5.42 -12.51
C ALA A 152 15.79 4.35 -11.63
N TRP A 153 14.86 3.61 -12.21
CA TRP A 153 14.23 2.46 -11.56
C TRP A 153 14.88 1.16 -12.00
N SER A 154 15.32 0.34 -11.05
CA SER A 154 15.77 -1.03 -11.33
C SER A 154 14.58 -2.00 -11.19
N LYS A 155 14.20 -2.63 -12.30
CA LYS A 155 13.13 -3.65 -12.30
C LYS A 155 13.55 -4.93 -11.58
N GLU A 156 14.83 -5.28 -11.63
CA GLU A 156 15.37 -6.50 -11.01
C GLU A 156 15.37 -6.43 -9.50
N LYS A 157 15.78 -5.27 -8.96
CA LYS A 157 15.92 -5.04 -7.52
C LYS A 157 14.70 -4.37 -6.89
N PHE A 158 13.71 -3.95 -7.70
CA PHE A 158 12.56 -3.14 -7.23
C PHE A 158 12.99 -1.94 -6.38
N GLN A 159 14.04 -1.23 -6.82
CA GLN A 159 14.65 -0.13 -6.08
C GLN A 159 14.98 1.03 -7.00
N ILE A 160 15.03 2.23 -6.41
CA ILE A 160 15.50 3.43 -7.10
C ILE A 160 17.03 3.47 -7.05
N MET A 161 17.62 3.75 -8.20
CA MET A 161 19.06 3.95 -8.38
C MET A 161 19.35 5.44 -8.52
N MET A 162 20.34 5.92 -7.82
CA MET A 162 20.88 7.26 -7.95
C MET A 162 22.33 7.17 -8.48
N ASN A 163 22.61 7.75 -9.65
CA ASN A 163 23.91 7.67 -10.29
C ASN A 163 24.48 6.24 -10.36
N LYS A 164 23.63 5.26 -10.76
CA LYS A 164 23.95 3.82 -10.85
C LYS A 164 24.18 3.09 -9.50
N LYS A 165 24.06 3.78 -8.36
CA LYS A 165 24.13 3.16 -7.04
C LYS A 165 22.70 3.04 -6.46
N VAL A 166 22.47 2.04 -5.59
CA VAL A 166 21.19 1.89 -4.89
C VAL A 166 20.93 3.10 -4.01
N TYR A 167 19.79 3.73 -4.17
CA TYR A 167 19.32 4.81 -3.30
C TYR A 167 18.42 4.19 -2.24
N LYS A 168 18.88 4.21 -0.99
CA LYS A 168 18.16 3.56 0.12
C LYS A 168 16.78 4.16 0.27
N ILE A 169 15.79 3.31 0.56
CA ILE A 169 14.40 3.75 0.66
C ILE A 169 14.18 4.76 1.80
N VAL A 170 14.98 4.69 2.86
CA VAL A 170 14.96 5.66 3.95
C VAL A 170 15.38 7.05 3.44
N ASP A 171 16.49 7.14 2.68
CA ASP A 171 16.93 8.39 2.07
C ASP A 171 15.91 8.94 1.06
N VAL A 172 15.16 8.05 0.39
CA VAL A 172 14.04 8.45 -0.49
C VAL A 172 12.91 9.05 0.31
N LEU A 173 12.54 8.46 1.45
CA LEU A 173 11.52 9.00 2.35
C LEU A 173 11.91 10.39 2.87
N GLU A 174 13.13 10.56 3.37
CA GLU A 174 13.66 11.84 3.83
C GLU A 174 13.60 12.90 2.72
N HIS A 175 14.00 12.54 1.49
CA HIS A 175 13.91 13.45 0.35
C HIS A 175 12.46 13.85 0.04
N LEU A 176 11.51 12.90 0.09
CA LEU A 176 10.10 13.19 -0.14
C LEU A 176 9.50 14.05 0.99
N GLU A 177 9.93 13.89 2.23
CA GLU A 177 9.46 14.68 3.38
C GLU A 177 9.88 16.15 3.30
N MET A 178 10.98 16.46 2.65
CA MET A 178 11.42 17.83 2.40
C MET A 178 10.52 18.60 1.42
N ILE A 179 9.59 17.93 0.71
CA ILE A 179 8.71 18.58 -0.27
C ILE A 179 7.75 19.52 0.45
N SER A 180 7.72 20.77 0.02
CA SER A 180 6.89 21.81 0.63
C SER A 180 5.40 21.45 0.59
N PRO A 181 4.67 21.56 1.73
CA PRO A 181 3.23 21.38 1.79
C PRO A 181 2.44 22.31 0.87
N ASP A 182 2.96 23.52 0.61
CA ASP A 182 2.28 24.49 -0.27
C ASP A 182 2.29 24.03 -1.72
N LEU A 183 3.37 23.37 -2.16
CA LEU A 183 3.42 22.74 -3.48
C LEU A 183 2.36 21.64 -3.59
N LEU A 184 2.18 20.84 -2.54
CA LEU A 184 1.19 19.75 -2.51
C LEU A 184 -0.25 20.28 -2.49
N LYS A 185 -0.52 21.35 -1.74
CA LYS A 185 -1.82 22.03 -1.72
C LYS A 185 -2.17 22.59 -3.10
N HIS A 186 -1.19 23.18 -3.80
CA HIS A 186 -1.38 23.68 -5.16
C HIS A 186 -1.85 22.57 -6.11
N PHE A 187 -1.34 21.35 -5.94
CA PHE A 187 -1.77 20.19 -6.71
C PHE A 187 -2.99 19.45 -6.12
N ASN A 188 -3.50 19.88 -4.96
CA ASN A 188 -4.53 19.19 -4.20
C ASN A 188 -4.23 17.69 -4.08
N MET A 189 -3.04 17.35 -3.61
CA MET A 189 -2.53 15.99 -3.48
C MET A 189 -2.17 15.66 -2.04
N SER A 190 -2.35 14.39 -1.68
CA SER A 190 -1.74 13.81 -0.49
C SER A 190 -0.22 13.78 -0.61
N HIS A 191 0.47 13.75 0.54
CA HIS A 191 1.93 13.79 0.58
C HIS A 191 2.54 12.60 -0.17
N PRO A 192 3.57 12.82 -1.05
CA PRO A 192 4.18 11.75 -1.85
C PRO A 192 4.79 10.60 -1.03
N LYS A 193 5.13 10.83 0.25
CA LYS A 193 5.58 9.76 1.16
C LYS A 193 4.56 8.62 1.29
N SER A 194 3.27 8.90 1.17
CA SER A 194 2.21 7.87 1.18
C SER A 194 2.30 6.88 -0.01
N MET A 195 3.12 7.17 -1.01
CA MET A 195 3.45 6.24 -2.12
C MET A 195 4.49 5.19 -1.70
N ILE A 196 5.07 5.32 -0.51
CA ILE A 196 5.93 4.34 0.13
C ILE A 196 5.15 3.75 1.30
N LEU A 197 5.05 2.43 1.35
CA LEU A 197 4.26 1.73 2.34
C LEU A 197 5.14 1.36 3.54
N GLU A 198 4.84 1.90 4.69
CA GLU A 198 5.36 1.48 6.00
C GLU A 198 4.36 0.62 6.74
N VAL A 199 3.07 0.85 6.47
CA VAL A 199 1.94 0.13 7.06
C VAL A 199 1.01 -0.33 5.95
N LEU A 200 0.61 -1.59 6.01
CA LEU A 200 -0.32 -2.19 5.05
C LEU A 200 -1.71 -2.31 5.68
N PRO A 201 -2.76 -1.71 5.10
CA PRO A 201 -4.12 -1.89 5.59
C PRO A 201 -4.61 -3.31 5.34
N VAL A 202 -5.23 -3.90 6.35
CA VAL A 202 -5.82 -5.24 6.29
C VAL A 202 -7.34 -5.11 6.19
N PRO A 203 -7.95 -5.56 5.08
CA PRO A 203 -9.39 -5.48 4.91
C PRO A 203 -10.12 -6.43 5.86
N PRO A 204 -11.37 -6.12 6.24
CA PRO A 204 -12.17 -6.96 7.12
C PRO A 204 -12.51 -8.31 6.50
N PRO A 205 -12.90 -9.32 7.30
CA PRO A 205 -13.34 -10.64 6.82
C PRO A 205 -14.54 -10.58 5.86
N THR A 206 -15.38 -9.56 5.96
CA THR A 206 -16.54 -9.35 5.07
C THR A 206 -16.13 -9.12 3.62
N VAL A 207 -14.93 -8.60 3.37
CA VAL A 207 -14.36 -8.40 2.01
C VAL A 207 -13.69 -9.67 1.48
N ARG A 208 -13.25 -10.56 2.38
CA ARG A 208 -12.53 -11.81 2.09
C ARG A 208 -13.17 -12.99 2.83
N PRO A 209 -14.44 -13.31 2.54
CA PRO A 209 -15.16 -14.36 3.23
C PRO A 209 -14.55 -15.73 2.98
N ALA A 210 -14.57 -16.60 4.00
CA ALA A 210 -14.21 -18.00 3.82
C ALA A 210 -15.27 -18.73 2.98
N ILE A 211 -14.81 -19.57 2.06
CA ILE A 211 -15.66 -20.35 1.16
C ILE A 211 -15.81 -21.74 1.73
N LEU A 212 -17.06 -22.22 1.88
CA LEU A 212 -17.32 -23.63 2.18
C LEU A 212 -17.06 -24.44 0.91
N MET A 213 -16.12 -25.37 0.97
CA MET A 213 -15.92 -26.32 -0.12
C MET A 213 -17.04 -27.34 -0.11
N GLY A 214 -17.75 -27.46 -1.23
CA GLY A 214 -18.99 -28.25 -1.35
C GLY A 214 -18.88 -29.64 -0.77
N GLY A 215 -19.79 -29.98 0.14
CA GLY A 215 -19.91 -31.30 0.76
C GLY A 215 -18.94 -31.62 1.90
N THR A 216 -17.99 -30.76 2.22
CA THR A 216 -17.04 -30.96 3.33
C THR A 216 -17.16 -29.85 4.37
N LEU A 217 -16.88 -30.15 5.63
CA LEU A 217 -16.78 -29.16 6.71
C LEU A 217 -15.51 -28.27 6.57
N VAL A 218 -14.72 -28.51 5.53
CA VAL A 218 -13.46 -27.78 5.29
C VAL A 218 -13.79 -26.45 4.65
N ARG A 219 -13.45 -25.37 5.34
CA ARG A 219 -13.55 -24.00 4.82
C ARG A 219 -12.27 -23.64 4.06
N GLY A 220 -12.43 -23.28 2.79
CA GLY A 220 -11.37 -22.67 1.99
C GLY A 220 -11.18 -21.22 2.40
N GLU A 221 -9.92 -20.80 2.50
CA GLU A 221 -9.58 -19.39 2.72
C GLU A 221 -9.69 -18.60 1.42
N ASP A 222 -10.04 -17.34 1.55
CA ASP A 222 -9.99 -16.40 0.44
C ASP A 222 -8.55 -16.11 0.00
N ASP A 223 -8.34 -15.88 -1.29
CA ASP A 223 -7.03 -15.59 -1.90
C ASP A 223 -6.31 -14.43 -1.21
N LEU A 224 -7.03 -13.35 -0.87
CA LEU A 224 -6.45 -12.21 -0.15
C LEU A 224 -5.98 -12.61 1.25
N THR A 225 -6.67 -13.53 1.91
CA THR A 225 -6.26 -14.05 3.22
C THR A 225 -4.95 -14.85 3.10
N TYR A 226 -4.81 -15.69 2.08
CA TYR A 226 -3.55 -16.41 1.82
C TYR A 226 -2.39 -15.46 1.59
N ARG A 227 -2.58 -14.42 0.76
CA ARG A 227 -1.54 -13.40 0.50
C ARG A 227 -1.15 -12.63 1.76
N LEU A 228 -2.12 -12.25 2.61
CA LEU A 228 -1.85 -11.58 3.88
C LEU A 228 -1.05 -12.48 4.83
N LEU A 229 -1.41 -13.75 4.94
CA LEU A 229 -0.65 -14.73 5.73
C LEU A 229 0.78 -14.89 5.21
N GLN A 230 0.97 -14.92 3.90
CA GLN A 230 2.29 -14.98 3.27
C GLN A 230 3.11 -13.72 3.62
N ILE A 231 2.52 -12.53 3.52
CA ILE A 231 3.18 -11.27 3.88
C ILE A 231 3.62 -11.29 5.34
N LEU A 232 2.75 -11.70 6.26
CA LEU A 232 3.07 -11.78 7.69
C LEU A 232 4.26 -12.72 7.97
N ARG A 233 4.30 -13.90 7.33
CA ARG A 233 5.42 -14.85 7.47
C ARG A 233 6.73 -14.27 6.95
N ILE A 234 6.69 -13.63 5.77
CA ILE A 234 7.87 -13.01 5.16
C ILE A 234 8.35 -11.82 6.01
N ASN A 235 7.42 -10.98 6.49
CA ASN A 235 7.73 -9.83 7.33
C ASN A 235 8.37 -10.27 8.66
N ARG A 236 7.84 -11.30 9.31
CA ARG A 236 8.42 -11.90 10.52
C ARG A 236 9.82 -12.48 10.26
N ARG A 237 10.00 -13.20 9.14
CA ARG A 237 11.31 -13.74 8.75
C ARG A 237 12.32 -12.63 8.50
N LEU A 238 11.94 -11.56 7.81
CA LEU A 238 12.78 -10.41 7.57
C LEU A 238 13.22 -9.76 8.88
N LYS A 239 12.30 -9.61 9.84
CA LYS A 239 12.62 -9.07 11.17
C LYS A 239 13.71 -9.90 11.86
N ILE A 240 13.56 -11.25 11.87
CA ILE A 240 14.56 -12.14 12.45
C ILE A 240 15.93 -11.98 11.77
N VAL A 241 15.95 -11.91 10.42
CA VAL A 241 17.19 -11.74 9.64
C VAL A 241 17.90 -10.42 9.96
N ILE A 242 17.14 -9.35 10.22
CA ILE A 242 17.69 -8.04 10.61
C ILE A 242 18.18 -8.10 12.07
N ASP A 243 17.39 -8.65 12.98
CA ASP A 243 17.74 -8.75 14.42
C ASP A 243 19.02 -9.60 14.63
N GLU A 244 19.20 -10.65 13.80
CA GLU A 244 20.43 -11.48 13.78
C GLU A 244 21.61 -10.80 13.06
N SER A 245 21.46 -9.58 12.59
CA SER A 245 22.51 -8.84 11.87
C SER A 245 23.15 -9.64 10.73
N ARG A 246 22.34 -10.36 9.94
CA ARG A 246 22.81 -11.16 8.81
C ARG A 246 23.50 -10.31 7.74
N PRO A 247 24.36 -10.88 6.88
CA PRO A 247 25.02 -10.18 5.81
C PRO A 247 24.07 -9.37 4.92
N HIS A 248 24.51 -8.20 4.46
CA HIS A 248 23.68 -7.24 3.72
C HIS A 248 22.98 -7.83 2.48
N HIS A 249 23.61 -8.77 1.77
CA HIS A 249 22.98 -9.41 0.60
C HIS A 249 21.77 -10.26 1.01
N ILE A 250 21.83 -10.98 2.13
CA ILE A 250 20.70 -11.78 2.65
C ILE A 250 19.55 -10.86 3.07
N ILE A 251 19.85 -9.75 3.76
CA ILE A 251 18.84 -8.75 4.14
C ILE A 251 18.19 -8.15 2.87
N SER A 252 19.01 -7.80 1.87
CA SER A 252 18.52 -7.23 0.61
C SER A 252 17.61 -8.18 -0.15
N ASP A 253 17.93 -9.46 -0.19
CA ASP A 253 17.10 -10.50 -0.83
C ASP A 253 15.78 -10.70 -0.06
N ALA A 254 15.83 -10.71 1.28
CA ALA A 254 14.63 -10.82 2.10
C ALA A 254 13.70 -9.59 1.95
N VAL A 255 14.26 -8.39 1.84
CA VAL A 255 13.51 -7.15 1.52
C VAL A 255 12.85 -7.25 0.15
N LEU A 256 13.57 -7.76 -0.87
CA LEU A 256 13.01 -7.96 -2.20
C LEU A 256 11.85 -8.95 -2.19
N VAL A 257 11.94 -10.03 -1.42
CA VAL A 257 10.85 -11.00 -1.27
C VAL A 257 9.62 -10.35 -0.63
N LEU A 258 9.79 -9.52 0.41
CA LEU A 258 8.69 -8.76 1.02
C LEU A 258 8.07 -7.77 0.01
N GLN A 259 8.90 -7.03 -0.72
CA GLN A 259 8.46 -6.09 -1.77
C GLN A 259 7.61 -6.80 -2.82
N LEU A 260 8.05 -7.97 -3.29
CA LEU A 260 7.32 -8.77 -4.30
C LEU A 260 6.01 -9.32 -3.74
N ALA A 261 6.00 -9.81 -2.49
CA ALA A 261 4.79 -10.35 -1.86
C ALA A 261 3.70 -9.27 -1.70
N VAL A 262 4.05 -8.08 -1.23
CA VAL A 262 3.09 -6.97 -1.10
C VAL A 262 2.69 -6.42 -2.47
N SER A 263 3.62 -6.35 -3.42
CA SER A 263 3.30 -5.96 -4.80
C SER A 263 2.31 -6.93 -5.45
N ALA A 264 2.48 -8.23 -5.24
CA ALA A 264 1.58 -9.27 -5.74
C ALA A 264 0.21 -9.25 -5.06
N TYR A 265 0.14 -8.87 -3.78
CA TYR A 265 -1.12 -8.66 -3.07
C TYR A 265 -1.91 -7.49 -3.68
N ILE A 266 -1.24 -6.39 -4.03
CA ILE A 266 -1.89 -5.20 -4.59
C ILE A 266 -2.23 -5.41 -6.08
N ASP A 267 -1.24 -5.74 -6.91
CA ASP A 267 -1.40 -5.95 -8.36
C ASP A 267 -0.40 -7.00 -8.86
N HIS A 268 -0.84 -8.24 -8.95
CA HIS A 268 -0.02 -9.37 -9.37
C HIS A 268 0.59 -9.17 -10.77
N LYS A 269 -0.18 -8.64 -11.72
CA LYS A 269 0.30 -8.45 -13.10
C LYS A 269 1.45 -7.47 -13.19
N LYS A 270 1.48 -6.45 -12.35
CA LYS A 270 2.59 -5.49 -12.28
C LYS A 270 3.79 -6.02 -11.49
N ALA A 271 3.55 -6.85 -10.48
CA ALA A 271 4.61 -7.47 -9.70
C ALA A 271 5.42 -8.47 -10.52
N THR A 272 4.75 -9.21 -11.42
CA THR A 272 5.35 -10.30 -12.21
C THR A 272 5.84 -9.89 -13.59
N SER A 273 5.87 -8.59 -13.92
CA SER A 273 6.27 -8.11 -15.25
C SER A 273 7.68 -8.56 -15.63
N GLY A 274 7.82 -9.83 -16.06
CA GLY A 274 9.04 -10.44 -16.56
C GLY A 274 9.51 -11.75 -15.91
N LYS A 275 8.90 -12.22 -14.82
CA LYS A 275 9.24 -13.51 -14.21
C LYS A 275 7.99 -14.37 -14.03
N LYS A 276 8.03 -15.59 -14.63
CA LYS A 276 6.90 -16.55 -14.65
C LYS A 276 6.62 -17.25 -13.31
N ASP A 277 7.42 -17.01 -12.26
CA ASP A 277 7.51 -17.90 -11.08
C ASP A 277 6.79 -17.45 -9.81
N PHE A 278 6.12 -16.31 -9.77
CA PHE A 278 5.17 -16.07 -8.69
C PHE A 278 3.83 -16.65 -9.09
N SER A 279 3.50 -17.80 -8.51
CA SER A 279 2.33 -18.59 -8.83
C SER A 279 1.07 -17.75 -8.96
N LYS A 280 0.40 -17.93 -10.10
CA LYS A 280 -0.89 -17.34 -10.46
C LYS A 280 -2.04 -17.84 -9.56
N GLU A 281 -1.71 -18.55 -8.49
CA GLU A 281 -2.66 -19.29 -7.65
C GLU A 281 -3.68 -18.40 -6.95
N TYR A 282 -3.32 -17.15 -6.61
CA TYR A 282 -4.20 -16.30 -5.80
C TYR A 282 -4.49 -14.97 -6.46
N ALA A 283 -5.76 -14.56 -6.48
CA ALA A 283 -6.18 -13.25 -6.99
C ALA A 283 -5.61 -12.10 -6.15
N SER A 284 -5.30 -10.98 -6.84
CA SER A 284 -4.85 -9.73 -6.21
C SER A 284 -6.01 -8.77 -5.93
N LEU A 285 -5.77 -7.73 -5.13
CA LEU A 285 -6.75 -6.65 -4.93
C LEU A 285 -7.18 -6.00 -6.26
N ALA A 286 -6.22 -5.76 -7.16
CA ALA A 286 -6.50 -5.16 -8.46
C ALA A 286 -7.45 -6.03 -9.30
N GLU A 287 -7.31 -7.35 -9.24
CA GLU A 287 -8.18 -8.28 -9.97
C GLU A 287 -9.60 -8.31 -9.40
N ARG A 288 -9.75 -8.12 -8.08
CA ARG A 288 -11.08 -8.02 -7.44
C ARG A 288 -11.81 -6.73 -7.72
N LEU A 289 -11.10 -5.66 -8.02
CA LEU A 289 -11.69 -4.35 -8.29
C LEU A 289 -11.98 -4.15 -9.77
N LYS A 290 -11.12 -4.72 -10.66
CA LYS A 290 -11.21 -4.58 -12.11
C LYS A 290 -12.16 -5.61 -12.71
N SER A 291 -12.54 -5.39 -13.96
CA SER A 291 -13.35 -6.25 -14.82
C SER A 291 -14.88 -6.10 -14.62
N LYS A 292 -15.62 -6.81 -15.47
CA LYS A 292 -17.09 -6.83 -15.45
C LYS A 292 -17.65 -7.41 -14.14
N GLU A 293 -16.92 -8.33 -13.53
CA GLU A 293 -17.26 -9.01 -12.28
C GLU A 293 -16.64 -8.31 -11.06
N GLY A 294 -15.85 -7.24 -11.28
CA GLY A 294 -15.19 -6.50 -10.23
C GLY A 294 -16.17 -5.67 -9.39
N ARG A 295 -15.82 -5.45 -8.12
CA ARG A 295 -16.68 -4.72 -7.15
C ARG A 295 -16.96 -3.28 -7.53
N VAL A 296 -16.09 -2.62 -8.29
CA VAL A 296 -16.32 -1.22 -8.71
C VAL A 296 -17.49 -1.11 -9.67
N ARG A 297 -17.75 -2.10 -10.51
CA ARG A 297 -18.87 -2.12 -11.45
C ARG A 297 -20.15 -2.71 -10.82
#